data_e79f94b295547ecd931591dab13ae9ae
#
_entry.id   e79f94b295547ecd931591dab13ae9ae
#
_cell.length_a   1.000
_cell.length_b   1.000
_cell.length_c   1.000
_cell.angle_alpha   90.00
_cell.angle_beta   90.00
_cell.angle_gamma   90.00
#
_symmetry.space_group_name_H-M   'P 1'
#
loop_
_entity.id
_entity.type
_entity.pdbx_description
1 polymer ?
#
loop_
_entity_poly.entity_id
_entity_poly.type
_entity_poly.pdbx_seq_one_letter_code
_entity_poly.pdbx_strand_id
1 'polypeptide(L)'
;MSSSAGVGGPAREGAADHYKRDFWIKENQKHVPAHYRLQKSARIINALAGREERDLLDVGCGPATLMRLMRPNIHYYGIDIAIHDTAPNLIEADILKEPIRFGGKRFDIVAALGLFEYAGAYQTQKFSEIAQLLGDRGKFVLTYTNFGHRDKHIFEAFSNVQPFDDFRRSLARHFTVDRYFPTSYNWHGGQPARTLLKAANMHVQANIPLVGPKLAVEYFFICSRR
;
A
#
# COMPACT_ATOMS: atom_id res chain seq x y z
N MET A 1 -26.31 13.36 29.99
CA MET A 1 -26.62 12.19 29.14
C MET A 1 -26.40 12.63 27.70
N SER A 2 -25.23 12.39 27.16
CA SER A 2 -24.85 12.76 25.79
C SER A 2 -24.64 11.47 25.00
N SER A 3 -25.55 11.21 24.08
CA SER A 3 -25.59 10.06 23.19
C SER A 3 -24.51 10.23 22.12
N SER A 4 -23.45 9.42 22.17
CA SER A 4 -22.49 9.26 21.08
C SER A 4 -23.11 8.37 20.00
N ALA A 5 -23.70 8.98 18.99
CA ALA A 5 -24.12 8.27 17.79
C ALA A 5 -22.90 7.78 17.03
N GLY A 6 -22.70 6.47 17.01
CA GLY A 6 -21.73 5.78 16.17
C GLY A 6 -22.08 5.99 14.69
N VAL A 7 -21.22 6.66 13.97
CA VAL A 7 -21.30 6.78 12.51
C VAL A 7 -20.67 5.53 11.89
N GLY A 8 -21.41 4.42 11.93
CA GLY A 8 -21.16 3.24 11.12
C GLY A 8 -22.01 3.33 9.84
N GLY A 9 -21.56 4.08 8.87
CA GLY A 9 -22.15 4.02 7.53
C GLY A 9 -21.82 2.66 6.90
N PRO A 10 -22.73 2.03 6.16
CA PRO A 10 -22.48 0.76 5.50
C PRO A 10 -21.31 0.92 4.53
N ALA A 11 -20.36 -0.03 4.58
CA ALA A 11 -19.35 -0.18 3.54
C ALA A 11 -20.08 -0.27 2.20
N ARG A 12 -19.94 0.76 1.36
CA ARG A 12 -20.67 0.82 0.11
C ARG A 12 -20.22 -0.33 -0.78
N GLU A 13 -21.17 -1.07 -1.33
CA GLU A 13 -20.97 -2.14 -2.33
C GLU A 13 -20.17 -1.69 -3.58
N GLY A 14 -19.93 -0.39 -3.72
CA GLY A 14 -19.35 0.21 -4.91
C GLY A 14 -17.84 0.04 -5.13
N ALA A 15 -17.04 -0.32 -4.12
CA ALA A 15 -15.59 -0.46 -4.34
C ALA A 15 -15.27 -1.71 -5.19
N ALA A 16 -15.92 -2.84 -4.89
CA ALA A 16 -15.76 -4.07 -5.67
C ALA A 16 -16.21 -3.90 -7.13
N ASP A 17 -17.28 -3.13 -7.35
CA ASP A 17 -17.77 -2.85 -8.71
C ASP A 17 -16.90 -1.88 -9.50
N HIS A 18 -16.20 -0.97 -8.80
CA HIS A 18 -15.31 -0.01 -9.44
C HIS A 18 -13.99 -0.63 -9.90
N TYR A 19 -13.42 -1.55 -9.09
CA TYR A 19 -12.13 -2.20 -9.37
C TYR A 19 -12.28 -3.53 -10.10
N LYS A 20 -13.24 -3.64 -11.03
CA LYS A 20 -13.38 -4.80 -11.93
C LYS A 20 -12.20 -4.90 -12.90
N ARG A 21 -12.02 -6.09 -13.46
CA ARG A 21 -10.95 -6.41 -14.43
C ARG A 21 -10.77 -5.34 -15.51
N ASP A 22 -11.87 -4.78 -16.04
CA ASP A 22 -11.85 -3.73 -17.08
C ASP A 22 -11.24 -2.41 -16.60
N PHE A 23 -11.37 -2.08 -15.32
CA PHE A 23 -10.70 -0.92 -14.73
C PHE A 23 -9.18 -1.07 -14.84
N TRP A 24 -8.64 -2.21 -14.43
CA TRP A 24 -7.20 -2.47 -14.47
C TRP A 24 -6.65 -2.57 -15.87
N ILE A 25 -7.39 -3.11 -16.84
CA ILE A 25 -7.00 -3.11 -18.28
C ILE A 25 -6.80 -1.67 -18.78
N LYS A 26 -7.74 -0.79 -18.50
CA LYS A 26 -7.67 0.63 -18.88
C LYS A 26 -6.55 1.38 -18.16
N GLU A 27 -6.39 1.14 -16.86
CA GLU A 27 -5.36 1.79 -16.07
C GLU A 27 -3.94 1.30 -16.42
N ASN A 28 -3.75 0.00 -16.72
CA ASN A 28 -2.47 -0.53 -17.17
C ASN A 28 -1.95 0.15 -18.44
N GLN A 29 -2.84 0.47 -19.37
CA GLN A 29 -2.47 1.18 -20.60
C GLN A 29 -1.95 2.60 -20.31
N LYS A 30 -2.41 3.24 -19.23
CA LYS A 30 -1.98 4.59 -18.80
C LYS A 30 -0.67 4.59 -18.02
N HIS A 31 -0.25 3.46 -17.46
CA HIS A 31 0.87 3.37 -16.51
C HIS A 31 2.09 2.62 -17.07
N VAL A 32 2.32 2.75 -18.35
CA VAL A 32 3.58 2.31 -18.99
C VAL A 32 4.39 3.56 -19.36
N PRO A 33 5.53 3.83 -18.73
CA PRO A 33 6.24 3.04 -17.70
C PRO A 33 5.53 3.04 -16.34
N ALA A 34 5.90 2.09 -15.47
CA ALA A 34 5.32 1.92 -14.14
C ALA A 34 5.29 3.24 -13.35
N HIS A 35 4.19 3.49 -12.64
CA HIS A 35 3.99 4.70 -11.88
C HIS A 35 5.14 4.95 -10.88
N TYR A 36 5.51 6.20 -10.65
CA TYR A 36 6.61 6.62 -9.77
C TYR A 36 6.57 5.94 -8.38
N ARG A 37 5.39 5.86 -7.75
CA ARG A 37 5.18 5.16 -6.48
C ARG A 37 5.65 3.71 -6.54
N LEU A 38 5.22 2.98 -7.57
CA LEU A 38 5.59 1.57 -7.75
C LEU A 38 7.09 1.39 -7.98
N GLN A 39 7.72 2.25 -8.77
CA GLN A 39 9.18 2.21 -8.98
C GLN A 39 9.94 2.44 -7.67
N LYS A 40 9.53 3.42 -6.85
CA LYS A 40 10.16 3.69 -5.55
C LYS A 40 9.94 2.53 -4.58
N SER A 41 8.73 1.98 -4.51
CA SER A 41 8.41 0.82 -3.67
C SER A 41 9.21 -0.40 -4.08
N ALA A 42 9.32 -0.67 -5.38
CA ALA A 42 10.12 -1.76 -5.91
C ALA A 42 11.61 -1.65 -5.52
N ARG A 43 12.21 -0.45 -5.60
CA ARG A 43 13.58 -0.23 -5.12
C ARG A 43 13.75 -0.57 -3.65
N ILE A 44 12.80 -0.16 -2.82
CA ILE A 44 12.84 -0.40 -1.37
C ILE A 44 12.70 -1.89 -1.09
N ILE A 45 11.72 -2.56 -1.70
CA ILE A 45 11.46 -3.99 -1.54
C ILE A 45 12.69 -4.80 -2.00
N ASN A 46 13.25 -4.50 -3.18
CA ASN A 46 14.45 -5.13 -3.69
C ASN A 46 15.67 -4.92 -2.76
N ALA A 47 15.77 -3.75 -2.10
CA ALA A 47 16.82 -3.48 -1.14
C ALA A 47 16.64 -4.26 0.17
N LEU A 48 15.40 -4.41 0.65
CA LEU A 48 15.06 -5.21 1.83
C LEU A 48 15.31 -6.70 1.59
N ALA A 49 14.98 -7.20 0.40
CA ALA A 49 15.23 -8.59 0.02
C ALA A 49 16.74 -8.94 -0.04
N GLY A 50 17.58 -7.96 -0.43
CA GLY A 50 19.01 -8.18 -0.56
C GLY A 50 19.34 -9.13 -1.71
N ARG A 51 20.21 -10.13 -1.45
CA ARG A 51 20.64 -11.15 -2.43
C ARG A 51 20.07 -12.54 -2.14
N GLU A 52 19.39 -12.71 -1.01
CA GLU A 52 18.80 -13.99 -0.60
C GLU A 52 17.46 -14.21 -1.32
N GLU A 53 17.10 -15.47 -1.50
CA GLU A 53 15.75 -15.85 -1.96
C GLU A 53 14.72 -15.38 -0.94
N ARG A 54 13.68 -14.70 -1.41
CA ARG A 54 12.65 -14.11 -0.57
C ARG A 54 11.26 -14.32 -1.17
N ASP A 55 10.31 -14.67 -0.31
CA ASP A 55 8.91 -14.71 -0.66
C ASP A 55 8.26 -13.34 -0.39
N LEU A 56 7.68 -12.74 -1.41
CA LEU A 56 6.94 -11.48 -1.35
C LEU A 56 5.46 -11.74 -1.61
N LEU A 57 4.58 -11.30 -0.70
CA LEU A 57 3.15 -11.20 -0.93
C LEU A 57 2.76 -9.74 -1.19
N ASP A 58 2.11 -9.48 -2.31
CA ASP A 58 1.53 -8.17 -2.67
C ASP A 58 0.01 -8.22 -2.48
N VAL A 59 -0.47 -7.56 -1.44
CA VAL A 59 -1.88 -7.49 -1.06
C VAL A 59 -2.52 -6.26 -1.71
N GLY A 60 -3.50 -6.47 -2.56
CA GLY A 60 -4.04 -5.44 -3.44
C GLY A 60 -3.10 -5.21 -4.63
N CYS A 61 -2.67 -6.31 -5.27
CA CYS A 61 -1.64 -6.26 -6.31
C CYS A 61 -2.14 -5.66 -7.64
N GLY A 62 -3.45 -5.49 -7.82
CA GLY A 62 -4.04 -5.02 -9.07
C GLY A 62 -3.55 -5.84 -10.27
N PRO A 63 -3.02 -5.17 -11.31
CA PRO A 63 -2.48 -5.85 -12.49
C PRO A 63 -1.09 -6.47 -12.28
N ALA A 64 -0.67 -6.70 -11.04
CA ALA A 64 0.63 -7.26 -10.66
C ALA A 64 1.84 -6.55 -11.29
N THR A 65 1.74 -5.24 -11.54
CA THR A 65 2.83 -4.46 -12.16
C THR A 65 4.10 -4.47 -11.31
N LEU A 66 3.95 -4.58 -9.98
CA LEU A 66 5.09 -4.67 -9.06
C LEU A 66 5.94 -5.92 -9.35
N MET A 67 5.34 -7.05 -9.73
CA MET A 67 6.03 -8.29 -10.08
C MET A 67 7.13 -8.08 -11.12
N ARG A 68 6.85 -7.28 -12.15
CA ARG A 68 7.79 -7.00 -13.25
C ARG A 68 9.01 -6.17 -12.82
N LEU A 69 8.95 -5.57 -11.64
CA LEU A 69 10.01 -4.73 -11.08
C LEU A 69 10.83 -5.45 -10.01
N MET A 70 10.46 -6.67 -9.68
CA MET A 70 11.16 -7.48 -8.68
C MET A 70 12.41 -8.12 -9.28
N ARG A 71 13.43 -8.30 -8.44
CA ARG A 71 14.63 -9.06 -8.80
C ARG A 71 14.30 -10.55 -8.91
N PRO A 72 15.09 -11.33 -9.68
CA PRO A 72 14.86 -12.77 -9.88
C PRO A 72 14.84 -13.60 -8.60
N ASN A 73 15.53 -13.15 -7.53
CA ASN A 73 15.55 -13.81 -6.22
C ASN A 73 14.32 -13.50 -5.34
N ILE A 74 13.28 -12.85 -5.90
CA ILE A 74 12.04 -12.59 -5.19
C ILE A 74 10.92 -13.42 -5.81
N HIS A 75 10.44 -14.40 -5.07
CA HIS A 75 9.25 -15.18 -5.42
C HIS A 75 8.02 -14.36 -5.11
N TYR A 76 7.41 -13.82 -6.15
CA TYR A 76 6.25 -12.94 -6.01
C TYR A 76 4.95 -13.73 -5.92
N TYR A 77 4.08 -13.33 -5.01
CA TYR A 77 2.70 -13.78 -4.85
C TYR A 77 1.80 -12.54 -4.80
N GLY A 78 0.62 -12.62 -5.40
CA GLY A 78 -0.32 -11.50 -5.41
C GLY A 78 -1.73 -11.94 -5.04
N ILE A 79 -2.46 -11.04 -4.37
CA ILE A 79 -3.90 -11.19 -4.11
C ILE A 79 -4.60 -9.87 -4.39
N ASP A 80 -5.69 -9.93 -5.15
CA ASP A 80 -6.53 -8.76 -5.45
C ASP A 80 -7.98 -9.19 -5.70
N ILE A 81 -8.89 -8.24 -5.61
CA ILE A 81 -10.31 -8.44 -5.93
C ILE A 81 -10.55 -8.75 -7.42
N ALA A 82 -9.63 -8.34 -8.28
CA ALA A 82 -9.68 -8.59 -9.71
C ALA A 82 -8.29 -8.84 -10.26
N ILE A 83 -8.02 -10.07 -10.69
CA ILE A 83 -6.75 -10.47 -11.27
C ILE A 83 -6.84 -10.36 -12.80
N HIS A 84 -5.88 -9.67 -13.39
CA HIS A 84 -5.80 -9.49 -14.84
C HIS A 84 -5.16 -10.69 -15.54
N ASP A 85 -4.04 -11.18 -14.99
CA ASP A 85 -3.28 -12.30 -15.54
C ASP A 85 -3.55 -13.58 -14.74
N THR A 86 -3.78 -14.70 -15.42
CA THR A 86 -3.87 -16.00 -14.77
C THR A 86 -2.46 -16.55 -14.54
N ALA A 87 -1.97 -16.49 -13.31
CA ALA A 87 -0.72 -17.12 -12.92
C ALA A 87 -0.95 -17.86 -11.58
N PRO A 88 -0.28 -19.01 -11.36
CA PRO A 88 -0.54 -19.86 -10.18
C PRO A 88 -0.19 -19.18 -8.85
N ASN A 89 0.57 -18.13 -8.90
CA ASN A 89 0.97 -17.30 -7.75
C ASN A 89 0.08 -16.06 -7.54
N LEU A 90 -0.98 -15.89 -8.34
CA LEU A 90 -1.95 -14.81 -8.20
C LEU A 90 -3.31 -15.39 -7.79
N ILE A 91 -3.91 -14.80 -6.74
CA ILE A 91 -5.18 -15.23 -6.18
C ILE A 91 -6.20 -14.10 -6.31
N GLU A 92 -7.33 -14.38 -6.97
CA GLU A 92 -8.47 -13.46 -6.98
C GLU A 92 -9.31 -13.69 -5.74
N ALA A 93 -9.39 -12.68 -4.87
CA ALA A 93 -10.21 -12.70 -3.68
C ALA A 93 -10.50 -11.28 -3.18
N ASP A 94 -11.72 -11.06 -2.69
CA ASP A 94 -12.09 -9.83 -1.98
C ASP A 94 -11.56 -9.89 -0.55
N ILE A 95 -10.38 -9.36 -0.33
CA ILE A 95 -9.72 -9.36 0.98
C ILE A 95 -10.51 -8.62 2.08
N LEU A 96 -11.47 -7.77 1.73
CA LEU A 96 -12.33 -7.12 2.71
C LEU A 96 -13.41 -8.07 3.23
N LYS A 97 -13.87 -9.00 2.39
CA LYS A 97 -14.89 -10.00 2.75
C LYS A 97 -14.27 -11.31 3.25
N GLU A 98 -13.09 -11.65 2.75
CA GLU A 98 -12.45 -12.94 2.99
C GLU A 98 -11.12 -12.77 3.77
N PRO A 99 -10.75 -13.73 4.63
CA PRO A 99 -9.44 -13.73 5.25
C PRO A 99 -8.32 -13.92 4.22
N ILE A 100 -7.21 -13.19 4.40
CA ILE A 100 -6.01 -13.38 3.58
C ILE A 100 -5.35 -14.70 3.97
N ARG A 101 -5.38 -15.70 3.07
CA ARG A 101 -4.86 -17.06 3.34
C ARG A 101 -3.97 -17.56 2.22
N PHE A 102 -2.86 -18.17 2.57
CA PHE A 102 -1.91 -18.81 1.66
C PHE A 102 -1.45 -20.19 2.16
N GLY A 103 -2.42 -21.07 2.51
CA GLY A 103 -2.13 -22.47 2.85
C GLY A 103 -1.09 -22.66 3.97
N GLY A 104 -1.00 -21.75 4.95
CA GLY A 104 0.00 -21.78 6.01
C GLY A 104 1.36 -21.21 5.63
N LYS A 105 1.55 -20.76 4.38
CA LYS A 105 2.78 -20.10 3.93
C LYS A 105 2.99 -18.79 4.70
N ARG A 106 4.25 -18.52 5.07
CA ARG A 106 4.70 -17.25 5.62
C ARG A 106 5.61 -16.55 4.63
N PHE A 107 5.65 -15.24 4.69
CA PHE A 107 6.36 -14.39 3.75
C PHE A 107 7.47 -13.60 4.43
N ASP A 108 8.57 -13.42 3.72
CA ASP A 108 9.66 -12.55 4.16
C ASP A 108 9.28 -11.08 4.03
N ILE A 109 8.47 -10.76 3.02
CA ILE A 109 7.95 -9.41 2.80
C ILE A 109 6.47 -9.51 2.45
N VAL A 110 5.65 -8.68 3.11
CA VAL A 110 4.27 -8.43 2.69
C VAL A 110 4.17 -6.97 2.29
N ALA A 111 3.66 -6.71 1.11
CA ALA A 111 3.43 -5.37 0.58
C ALA A 111 1.92 -5.05 0.52
N ALA A 112 1.54 -3.80 0.80
CA ALA A 112 0.18 -3.29 0.59
C ALA A 112 0.28 -1.82 0.15
N LEU A 113 0.27 -1.59 -1.16
CA LEU A 113 0.59 -0.30 -1.75
C LEU A 113 -0.68 0.44 -2.20
N GLY A 114 -1.16 1.38 -1.39
CA GLY A 114 -2.39 2.15 -1.65
C GLY A 114 -3.65 1.30 -1.47
N LEU A 115 -3.63 0.40 -0.50
CA LEU A 115 -4.74 -0.50 -0.18
C LEU A 115 -5.53 -0.05 1.05
N PHE A 116 -4.83 0.37 2.11
CA PHE A 116 -5.47 0.62 3.41
C PHE A 116 -6.36 1.85 3.44
N GLU A 117 -6.29 2.70 2.44
CA GLU A 117 -7.25 3.77 2.17
C GLU A 117 -8.67 3.23 1.96
N TYR A 118 -8.78 1.98 1.48
CA TYR A 118 -10.05 1.32 1.17
C TYR A 118 -10.50 0.33 2.26
N ALA A 119 -9.62 -0.03 3.18
CA ALA A 119 -9.91 -1.05 4.18
C ALA A 119 -10.93 -0.63 5.25
N GLY A 120 -11.09 0.67 5.50
CA GLY A 120 -12.12 1.22 6.39
C GLY A 120 -12.16 0.52 7.76
N ALA A 121 -13.33 0.02 8.13
CA ALA A 121 -13.55 -0.71 9.39
C ALA A 121 -12.77 -2.03 9.50
N TYR A 122 -12.38 -2.63 8.38
CA TYR A 122 -11.62 -3.89 8.34
C TYR A 122 -10.12 -3.73 8.57
N GLN A 123 -9.59 -2.51 8.61
CA GLN A 123 -8.17 -2.22 8.70
C GLN A 123 -7.47 -2.98 9.84
N THR A 124 -8.03 -2.93 11.06
CA THR A 124 -7.46 -3.60 12.24
C THR A 124 -7.41 -5.11 12.06
N GLN A 125 -8.48 -5.70 11.53
CA GLN A 125 -8.54 -7.13 11.23
C GLN A 125 -7.46 -7.50 10.20
N LYS A 126 -7.33 -6.73 9.11
CA LYS A 126 -6.34 -7.01 8.06
C LYS A 126 -4.91 -6.84 8.54
N PHE A 127 -4.64 -5.91 9.46
CA PHE A 127 -3.34 -5.84 10.12
C PHE A 127 -3.03 -7.11 10.91
N SER A 128 -3.99 -7.66 11.63
CA SER A 128 -3.82 -8.93 12.37
C SER A 128 -3.57 -10.10 11.43
N GLU A 129 -4.30 -10.20 10.32
CA GLU A 129 -4.12 -11.24 9.31
C GLU A 129 -2.73 -11.15 8.65
N ILE A 130 -2.28 -9.95 8.27
CA ILE A 130 -0.95 -9.72 7.71
C ILE A 130 0.15 -10.06 8.72
N ALA A 131 -0.03 -9.73 10.00
CA ALA A 131 0.95 -10.08 11.03
C ALA A 131 1.14 -11.61 11.18
N GLN A 132 0.08 -12.40 10.93
CA GLN A 132 0.15 -13.85 10.93
C GLN A 132 0.85 -14.44 9.70
N LEU A 133 0.79 -13.73 8.56
CA LEU A 133 1.44 -14.13 7.31
C LEU A 133 2.93 -13.80 7.27
N LEU A 134 3.41 -12.91 8.15
CA LEU A 134 4.83 -12.59 8.22
C LEU A 134 5.63 -13.71 8.90
N GLY A 135 6.77 -14.04 8.30
CA GLY A 135 7.82 -14.81 8.97
C GLY A 135 8.42 -14.04 10.17
N ASP A 136 9.22 -14.71 10.98
CA ASP A 136 9.74 -14.13 12.24
C ASP A 136 10.61 -12.88 12.03
N ARG A 137 11.33 -12.79 10.91
CA ARG A 137 12.08 -11.60 10.48
C ARG A 137 11.41 -10.87 9.31
N GLY A 138 10.16 -11.20 9.04
CA GLY A 138 9.40 -10.63 7.94
C GLY A 138 9.17 -9.13 8.08
N LYS A 139 9.08 -8.45 6.94
CA LYS A 139 8.80 -7.01 6.85
C LYS A 139 7.46 -6.76 6.20
N PHE A 140 6.65 -5.93 6.85
CA PHE A 140 5.45 -5.39 6.25
C PHE A 140 5.76 -4.01 5.69
N VAL A 141 5.57 -3.83 4.38
CA VAL A 141 5.75 -2.55 3.70
C VAL A 141 4.41 -2.07 3.15
N LEU A 142 4.08 -0.82 3.42
CA LEU A 142 2.82 -0.28 2.93
C LEU A 142 2.96 1.19 2.59
N THR A 143 2.05 1.68 1.76
CA THR A 143 1.85 3.11 1.56
C THR A 143 0.50 3.55 2.10
N TYR A 144 0.43 4.79 2.57
CA TYR A 144 -0.80 5.42 3.01
C TYR A 144 -0.84 6.89 2.62
N THR A 145 -1.96 7.31 2.05
CA THR A 145 -2.15 8.69 1.59
C THR A 145 -2.27 9.65 2.76
N ASN A 146 -1.60 10.79 2.65
CA ASN A 146 -1.75 11.91 3.58
C ASN A 146 -2.94 12.77 3.17
N PHE A 147 -4.10 12.46 3.66
CA PHE A 147 -5.36 13.11 3.29
C PHE A 147 -5.48 14.57 3.73
N GLY A 148 -4.59 15.06 4.58
CA GLY A 148 -4.55 16.47 4.95
C GLY A 148 -4.23 17.42 3.79
N HIS A 149 -3.72 16.88 2.67
CA HIS A 149 -3.23 17.64 1.51
C HIS A 149 -3.80 17.18 0.16
N ARG A 150 -4.73 16.24 0.15
CA ARG A 150 -5.45 15.81 -1.05
C ARG A 150 -6.91 16.22 -0.97
N ASP A 151 -7.48 16.42 -2.14
CA ASP A 151 -8.90 16.67 -2.30
C ASP A 151 -9.66 15.44 -1.77
N LYS A 152 -10.27 15.58 -0.60
CA LYS A 152 -10.96 14.50 0.10
C LYS A 152 -12.11 13.91 -0.72
N HIS A 153 -12.72 14.73 -1.58
CA HIS A 153 -13.89 14.36 -2.36
C HIS A 153 -13.66 13.16 -3.30
N ILE A 154 -12.44 12.97 -3.78
CA ILE A 154 -12.09 11.83 -4.64
C ILE A 154 -12.12 10.52 -3.85
N PHE A 155 -11.84 10.58 -2.55
CA PHE A 155 -11.68 9.39 -1.70
C PHE A 155 -12.87 9.14 -0.77
N GLU A 156 -13.71 10.14 -0.49
CA GLU A 156 -14.88 10.00 0.38
C GLU A 156 -15.90 8.98 -0.17
N ALA A 157 -15.89 8.75 -1.48
CA ALA A 157 -16.78 7.76 -2.09
C ALA A 157 -16.34 6.30 -1.82
N PHE A 158 -15.06 6.06 -1.51
CA PHE A 158 -14.47 4.71 -1.47
C PHE A 158 -13.84 4.33 -0.14
N SER A 159 -13.58 5.27 0.76
CA SER A 159 -12.74 5.00 1.91
C SER A 159 -13.20 5.67 3.19
N ASN A 160 -12.96 4.97 4.28
CA ASN A 160 -13.01 5.56 5.61
C ASN A 160 -11.65 6.21 5.89
N VAL A 161 -11.49 7.44 5.40
CA VAL A 161 -10.23 8.18 5.46
C VAL A 161 -9.89 8.51 6.90
N GLN A 162 -8.80 7.95 7.40
CA GLN A 162 -8.27 8.30 8.71
C GLN A 162 -7.21 9.41 8.59
N PRO A 163 -7.13 10.34 9.55
CA PRO A 163 -5.99 11.22 9.68
C PRO A 163 -4.70 10.40 9.80
N PHE A 164 -3.60 10.90 9.23
CA PHE A 164 -2.32 10.18 9.18
C PHE A 164 -1.86 9.67 10.57
N ASP A 165 -1.98 10.48 11.60
CA ASP A 165 -1.56 10.10 12.96
C ASP A 165 -2.44 9.01 13.57
N ASP A 166 -3.73 8.97 13.24
CA ASP A 166 -4.64 7.92 13.69
C ASP A 166 -4.30 6.59 12.99
N PHE A 167 -4.06 6.64 11.69
CA PHE A 167 -3.58 5.50 10.93
C PHE A 167 -2.27 4.94 11.51
N ARG A 168 -1.29 5.81 11.75
CA ARG A 168 0.01 5.44 12.33
C ARG A 168 -0.13 4.81 13.71
N ARG A 169 -1.02 5.34 14.57
CA ARG A 169 -1.32 4.75 15.88
C ARG A 169 -1.98 3.38 15.77
N SER A 170 -2.91 3.22 14.84
CA SER A 170 -3.55 1.92 14.56
C SER A 170 -2.54 0.89 14.08
N LEU A 171 -1.68 1.24 13.13
CA LEU A 171 -0.61 0.40 12.62
C LEU A 171 0.36 -0.04 13.74
N ALA A 172 0.76 0.89 14.61
CA ALA A 172 1.69 0.63 15.73
C ALA A 172 1.13 -0.29 16.82
N ARG A 173 -0.17 -0.60 16.84
CA ARG A 173 -0.75 -1.62 17.72
C ARG A 173 -0.42 -3.05 17.28
N HIS A 174 -0.20 -3.26 15.99
CA HIS A 174 0.02 -4.57 15.39
C HIS A 174 1.47 -4.81 14.98
N PHE A 175 2.20 -3.72 14.69
CA PHE A 175 3.56 -3.78 14.17
C PHE A 175 4.49 -2.81 14.90
N THR A 176 5.77 -3.12 14.91
CA THR A 176 6.82 -2.15 15.20
C THR A 176 7.08 -1.36 13.92
N VAL A 177 6.83 -0.04 13.93
CA VAL A 177 7.14 0.82 12.79
C VAL A 177 8.64 1.14 12.83
N ASP A 178 9.42 0.44 12.01
CA ASP A 178 10.87 0.61 11.94
C ASP A 178 11.24 1.97 11.33
N ARG A 179 10.59 2.32 10.22
CA ARG A 179 10.75 3.60 9.51
C ARG A 179 9.48 3.99 8.77
N TYR A 180 9.32 5.30 8.60
CA TYR A 180 8.37 5.85 7.62
C TYR A 180 8.93 7.14 7.01
N PHE A 181 8.57 7.41 5.76
CA PHE A 181 9.03 8.59 5.02
C PHE A 181 8.09 8.87 3.84
N PRO A 182 8.05 10.11 3.33
CA PRO A 182 7.23 10.44 2.19
C PRO A 182 7.62 9.65 0.93
N THR A 183 6.65 9.01 0.31
CA THR A 183 6.82 8.37 -1.01
C THR A 183 6.90 9.44 -2.09
N SER A 184 6.04 10.44 -1.99
CA SER A 184 5.97 11.55 -2.93
C SER A 184 5.58 12.83 -2.21
N TYR A 185 5.93 13.95 -2.82
CA TYR A 185 5.59 15.28 -2.35
C TYR A 185 4.75 16.03 -3.37
N ASN A 186 3.90 16.92 -2.90
CA ASN A 186 3.22 17.88 -3.76
C ASN A 186 4.16 19.06 -4.04
N TRP A 187 4.91 18.95 -5.12
CA TRP A 187 5.84 19.98 -5.53
C TRP A 187 5.14 21.06 -6.32
N HIS A 188 5.25 22.29 -5.86
CA HIS A 188 4.90 23.49 -6.63
C HIS A 188 6.12 23.97 -7.40
N GLY A 189 5.97 24.26 -8.69
CA GLY A 189 7.07 24.74 -9.53
C GLY A 189 6.99 24.27 -10.98
N GLY A 190 7.86 24.81 -11.83
CA GLY A 190 7.94 24.44 -13.24
C GLY A 190 8.36 22.98 -13.47
N GLN A 191 8.02 22.44 -14.64
CA GLN A 191 8.26 21.03 -15.01
C GLN A 191 9.72 20.56 -14.79
N PRO A 192 10.78 21.30 -15.16
CA PRO A 192 12.15 20.84 -14.96
C PRO A 192 12.51 20.63 -13.48
N ALA A 193 12.13 21.59 -12.62
CA ALA A 193 12.37 21.49 -11.18
C ALA A 193 11.63 20.31 -10.54
N ARG A 194 10.38 20.09 -10.93
CA ARG A 194 9.56 18.94 -10.45
C ARG A 194 10.20 17.60 -10.84
N THR A 195 10.72 17.50 -12.06
CA THR A 195 11.38 16.27 -12.54
C THR A 195 12.65 15.99 -11.75
N LEU A 196 13.49 17.01 -11.52
CA LEU A 196 14.70 16.87 -10.72
C LEU A 196 14.39 16.46 -9.28
N LEU A 197 13.42 17.11 -8.65
CA LEU A 197 13.00 16.81 -7.29
C LEU A 197 12.40 15.39 -7.17
N LYS A 198 11.64 14.92 -8.15
CA LYS A 198 11.15 13.54 -8.22
C LYS A 198 12.30 12.55 -8.34
N ALA A 199 13.28 12.84 -9.22
CA ALA A 199 14.45 11.98 -9.39
C ALA A 199 15.28 11.90 -8.10
N ALA A 200 15.53 13.00 -7.42
CA ALA A 200 16.21 13.04 -6.14
C ALA A 200 15.43 12.28 -5.06
N ASN A 201 14.12 12.50 -4.96
CA ASN A 201 13.27 11.83 -3.97
C ASN A 201 13.17 10.31 -4.19
N MET A 202 13.44 9.79 -5.38
CA MET A 202 13.49 8.35 -5.65
C MET A 202 14.50 7.65 -4.72
N HIS A 203 15.57 8.34 -4.32
CA HIS A 203 16.64 7.82 -3.48
C HIS A 203 16.52 8.20 -2.01
N VAL A 204 15.69 9.19 -1.68
CA VAL A 204 15.55 9.70 -0.31
C VAL A 204 14.54 8.83 0.45
N GLN A 205 14.98 8.29 1.59
CA GLN A 205 14.17 7.52 2.53
C GLN A 205 14.22 8.19 3.92
N ALA A 206 14.02 9.49 3.95
CA ALA A 206 14.05 10.28 5.17
C ALA A 206 12.77 11.09 5.31
N ASN A 207 12.29 11.21 6.54
CA ASN A 207 11.23 12.13 6.89
C ASN A 207 11.86 13.48 7.26
N ILE A 208 11.49 14.53 6.55
CA ILE A 208 11.95 15.89 6.83
C ILE A 208 10.90 16.54 7.76
N PRO A 209 11.20 16.75 9.06
CA PRO A 209 10.18 17.01 10.08
C PRO A 209 9.24 18.18 9.79
N LEU A 210 9.73 19.29 9.30
CA LEU A 210 8.90 20.49 9.05
C LEU A 210 8.23 20.50 7.67
N VAL A 211 8.81 19.79 6.72
CA VAL A 211 8.38 19.79 5.31
C VAL A 211 7.46 18.61 5.02
N GLY A 212 7.80 17.43 5.57
CA GLY A 212 7.05 16.21 5.36
C GLY A 212 5.56 16.33 5.65
N PRO A 213 5.13 16.75 6.83
CA PRO A 213 3.70 16.84 7.18
C PRO A 213 2.89 17.77 6.28
N LYS A 214 3.53 18.80 5.72
CA LYS A 214 2.87 19.82 4.89
C LYS A 214 2.84 19.48 3.40
N LEU A 215 3.84 18.78 2.89
CA LEU A 215 4.02 18.55 1.46
C LEU A 215 3.91 17.09 1.03
N ALA A 216 4.01 16.15 1.97
CA ALA A 216 3.89 14.73 1.65
C ALA A 216 2.47 14.40 1.17
N VAL A 217 2.40 13.78 0.00
CA VAL A 217 1.13 13.28 -0.57
C VAL A 217 0.80 11.89 -0.02
N GLU A 218 1.84 11.11 0.20
CA GLU A 218 1.74 9.72 0.64
C GLU A 218 3.00 9.36 1.43
N TYR A 219 2.84 8.49 2.42
CA TYR A 219 3.93 7.94 3.20
C TYR A 219 4.14 6.46 2.90
N PHE A 220 5.39 6.06 2.89
CA PHE A 220 5.83 4.66 2.87
C PHE A 220 6.23 4.26 4.29
N PHE A 221 5.79 3.09 4.72
CA PHE A 221 6.12 2.51 6.01
C PHE A 221 6.89 1.21 5.81
N ILE A 222 7.85 0.97 6.67
CA ILE A 222 8.54 -0.31 6.84
C ILE A 222 8.31 -0.73 8.28
N CYS A 223 7.72 -1.90 8.46
CA CYS A 223 7.33 -2.41 9.76
C CYS A 223 7.88 -3.82 9.97
N SER A 224 8.15 -4.15 11.22
CA SER A 224 8.44 -5.51 11.69
C SER A 224 7.24 -6.07 12.43
N ARG A 225 7.15 -7.40 12.47
CA ARG A 225 6.23 -8.08 13.37
C ARG A 225 6.53 -7.68 14.82
N ARG A 226 5.49 -7.50 15.60
CA ARG A 226 5.60 -7.15 17.02
C ARG A 226 5.76 -8.40 17.89
#